data_0bb28aafc984a08ccbb3e5775aee6f4a
#
_entry.id   0bb28aafc984a08ccbb3e5775aee6f4a
#
_cell.length_a   1.000
_cell.length_b   1.000
_cell.length_c   1.000
_cell.angle_alpha   90.00
_cell.angle_beta   90.00
_cell.angle_gamma   90.00
#
_symmetry.space_group_name_H-M   'P 1'
#
loop_
_entity.id
_entity.type
_entity.pdbx_description
1 polymer ?
#
loop_
_entity_poly.entity_id
_entity_poly.type
_entity_poly.pdbx_seq_one_letter_code
_entity_poly.pdbx_strand_id
1 'polypeptide(L)'
;MFCGIMIDPSFPITNYKIVSAIRNEMASRLDIEFLQEVLASHWKPYLENLHVCMSDATCYESHMRFPTDMKLLWESIEWLHRHICQHCGELGIRRPRNKYADVEASYLSYSKKRKRKVSRTRMLKRRMIRLLEKLLIQRDGIHREYGVSLRYTPDYRKRLSVIRKVLVQEKEMFEGRKVSDRIVSIDRHY
;
A
#
# COMPACT_ATOMS: atom_id res chain seq x y z
N MET A 1 2.17 -33.39 -20.25
CA MET A 1 2.28 -34.45 -19.22
C MET A 1 3.21 -33.92 -18.14
N PHE A 2 2.67 -33.40 -17.04
CA PHE A 2 3.44 -32.93 -15.89
C PHE A 2 3.43 -34.09 -14.86
N CYS A 3 4.56 -34.54 -14.41
CA CYS A 3 4.72 -35.65 -13.44
C CYS A 3 4.21 -37.03 -13.90
N GLY A 4 4.09 -37.32 -15.19
CA GLY A 4 3.68 -38.65 -15.69
C GLY A 4 2.21 -39.03 -15.45
N ILE A 5 1.41 -38.16 -14.89
CA ILE A 5 -0.01 -38.39 -14.61
C ILE A 5 -0.85 -37.67 -15.68
N MET A 6 -1.70 -38.42 -16.38
CA MET A 6 -2.73 -37.83 -17.22
C MET A 6 -3.88 -37.33 -16.34
N ILE A 7 -4.17 -36.04 -16.41
CA ILE A 7 -5.35 -35.49 -15.75
C ILE A 7 -6.56 -35.83 -16.63
N ASP A 8 -7.49 -36.61 -16.07
CA ASP A 8 -8.76 -36.92 -16.73
C ASP A 8 -9.68 -35.69 -16.62
N PRO A 9 -10.10 -35.07 -17.74
CA PRO A 9 -11.03 -33.93 -17.72
C PRO A 9 -12.36 -34.25 -17.04
N SER A 10 -12.76 -35.53 -16.99
CA SER A 10 -14.00 -35.99 -16.34
C SER A 10 -13.94 -35.91 -14.82
N PHE A 11 -12.72 -35.84 -14.24
CA PHE A 11 -12.51 -35.70 -12.78
C PHE A 11 -11.65 -34.47 -12.48
N PRO A 12 -12.20 -33.26 -12.58
CA PRO A 12 -11.45 -32.06 -12.33
C PRO A 12 -11.02 -31.97 -10.85
N ILE A 13 -9.80 -31.52 -10.61
CA ILE A 13 -9.32 -31.21 -9.26
C ILE A 13 -10.08 -30.00 -8.74
N THR A 14 -11.12 -30.21 -7.94
CA THR A 14 -12.00 -29.15 -7.43
C THR A 14 -11.47 -28.48 -6.16
N ASN A 15 -10.55 -29.14 -5.46
CA ASN A 15 -10.01 -28.61 -4.21
C ASN A 15 -8.83 -27.65 -4.47
N TYR A 16 -9.14 -26.34 -4.50
CA TYR A 16 -8.11 -25.29 -4.67
C TYR A 16 -7.05 -25.25 -3.57
N LYS A 17 -7.32 -25.81 -2.39
CA LYS A 17 -6.35 -25.87 -1.27
C LYS A 17 -5.18 -26.82 -1.56
N ILE A 18 -5.35 -27.79 -2.47
CA ILE A 18 -4.28 -28.72 -2.85
C ILE A 18 -3.09 -27.96 -3.45
N VAL A 19 -3.35 -26.94 -4.28
CA VAL A 19 -2.27 -26.15 -4.90
C VAL A 19 -1.46 -25.39 -3.84
N SER A 20 -2.12 -24.84 -2.83
CA SER A 20 -1.46 -24.15 -1.71
C SER A 20 -0.68 -25.13 -0.83
N ALA A 21 -1.22 -26.32 -0.58
CA ALA A 21 -0.54 -27.37 0.19
C ALA A 21 0.73 -27.85 -0.54
N ILE A 22 0.64 -28.11 -1.84
CA ILE A 22 1.79 -28.51 -2.67
C ILE A 22 2.86 -27.40 -2.68
N ARG A 23 2.47 -26.13 -2.83
CA ARG A 23 3.42 -25.00 -2.78
C ARG A 23 4.16 -24.93 -1.44
N ASN A 24 3.45 -25.09 -0.34
CA ASN A 24 4.05 -25.05 0.99
C ASN A 24 4.99 -26.26 1.20
N GLU A 25 4.60 -27.44 0.75
CA GLU A 25 5.44 -28.63 0.80
C GLU A 25 6.70 -28.47 -0.05
N MET A 26 6.55 -27.95 -1.28
CA MET A 26 7.69 -27.66 -2.14
C MET A 26 8.61 -26.59 -1.52
N ALA A 27 8.06 -25.52 -0.97
CA ALA A 27 8.84 -24.46 -0.33
C ALA A 27 9.63 -24.94 0.89
N SER A 28 9.16 -25.98 1.58
CA SER A 28 9.83 -26.52 2.75
C SER A 28 10.89 -27.58 2.44
N ARG A 29 10.80 -28.22 1.27
CA ARG A 29 11.66 -29.37 0.90
C ARG A 29 12.60 -29.11 -0.26
N LEU A 30 12.32 -28.09 -1.10
CA LEU A 30 13.15 -27.76 -2.24
C LEU A 30 14.33 -26.90 -1.83
N ASP A 31 15.54 -27.42 -2.06
CA ASP A 31 16.74 -26.62 -2.10
C ASP A 31 16.78 -25.88 -3.46
N ILE A 32 16.47 -24.59 -3.43
CA ILE A 32 16.40 -23.74 -4.63
C ILE A 32 17.79 -23.57 -5.23
N GLU A 33 18.83 -23.48 -4.42
CA GLU A 33 20.23 -23.29 -4.88
C GLU A 33 20.68 -24.54 -5.64
N PHE A 34 20.47 -25.71 -5.09
CA PHE A 34 20.75 -26.98 -5.77
C PHE A 34 19.97 -27.12 -7.08
N LEU A 35 18.71 -26.74 -7.11
CA LEU A 35 17.88 -26.80 -8.31
C LEU A 35 18.38 -25.85 -9.41
N GLN A 36 18.83 -24.66 -9.02
CA GLN A 36 19.43 -23.68 -9.95
C GLN A 36 20.76 -24.20 -10.51
N GLU A 37 21.60 -24.83 -9.71
CA GLU A 37 22.84 -25.47 -10.16
C GLU A 37 22.59 -26.58 -11.19
N VAL A 38 21.63 -27.46 -10.92
CA VAL A 38 21.24 -28.53 -11.84
C VAL A 38 20.73 -27.96 -13.15
N LEU A 39 19.85 -26.96 -13.11
CA LEU A 39 19.32 -26.30 -14.31
C LEU A 39 20.43 -25.57 -15.08
N ALA A 40 21.29 -24.84 -14.40
CA ALA A 40 22.42 -24.13 -15.03
C ALA A 40 23.37 -25.12 -15.70
N SER A 41 23.70 -26.25 -15.06
CA SER A 41 24.55 -27.30 -15.64
C SER A 41 23.90 -27.93 -16.87
N HIS A 42 22.59 -28.15 -16.85
CA HIS A 42 21.85 -28.70 -17.98
C HIS A 42 21.80 -27.75 -19.17
N TRP A 43 21.65 -26.43 -18.93
CA TRP A 43 21.54 -25.43 -19.98
C TRP A 43 22.87 -24.95 -20.53
N LYS A 44 23.96 -25.08 -19.73
CA LYS A 44 25.31 -24.63 -20.12
C LYS A 44 25.76 -25.03 -21.52
N PRO A 45 25.51 -26.25 -22.02
CA PRO A 45 25.88 -26.65 -23.38
C PRO A 45 25.12 -25.90 -24.49
N TYR A 46 23.96 -25.31 -24.16
CA TYR A 46 23.07 -24.62 -25.11
C TYR A 46 23.19 -23.10 -25.05
N LEU A 47 24.01 -22.56 -24.16
CA LEU A 47 24.23 -21.12 -23.98
C LEU A 47 25.44 -20.67 -24.78
N GLU A 48 25.22 -19.83 -25.79
CA GLU A 48 26.30 -19.36 -26.69
C GLU A 48 27.14 -18.24 -26.08
N ASN A 49 26.62 -17.41 -25.18
CA ASN A 49 27.25 -16.20 -24.67
C ASN A 49 27.31 -16.19 -23.13
N LEU A 50 28.07 -17.11 -22.52
CA LEU A 50 28.19 -17.27 -21.06
C LEU A 50 28.78 -16.04 -20.35
N HIS A 51 29.44 -15.13 -21.10
CA HIS A 51 30.01 -13.89 -20.56
C HIS A 51 29.04 -12.70 -20.57
N VAL A 52 27.87 -12.86 -21.19
CA VAL A 52 26.82 -11.84 -21.21
C VAL A 52 25.78 -12.15 -20.14
N CYS A 53 25.82 -11.41 -19.06
CA CYS A 53 24.78 -11.44 -18.04
C CYS A 53 23.71 -10.41 -18.39
N MET A 54 22.56 -10.85 -18.88
CA MET A 54 21.38 -10.00 -19.01
C MET A 54 20.62 -10.04 -17.70
N SER A 55 20.80 -9.01 -16.88
CA SER A 55 19.97 -8.79 -15.71
C SER A 55 18.71 -8.07 -16.16
N ASP A 56 17.61 -8.81 -16.29
CA ASP A 56 16.29 -8.20 -16.30
C ASP A 56 15.98 -7.79 -14.86
N ALA A 57 16.19 -6.52 -14.57
CA ALA A 57 15.74 -5.93 -13.33
C ALA A 57 14.21 -5.91 -13.34
N THR A 58 13.60 -7.05 -13.12
CA THR A 58 12.23 -7.09 -12.63
C THR A 58 12.29 -6.43 -11.25
N CYS A 59 12.10 -5.11 -11.24
CA CYS A 59 11.88 -4.39 -10.01
C CYS A 59 10.65 -4.99 -9.35
N TYR A 60 10.85 -5.96 -8.47
CA TYR A 60 9.86 -6.36 -7.50
C TYR A 60 9.71 -5.18 -6.52
N GLU A 61 9.04 -4.15 -6.99
CA GLU A 61 8.61 -3.08 -6.12
C GLU A 61 7.47 -3.63 -5.27
N SER A 62 7.82 -4.26 -4.15
CA SER A 62 6.89 -4.77 -3.15
C SER A 62 5.89 -3.71 -2.66
N HIS A 63 6.09 -2.45 -3.06
CA HIS A 63 5.29 -1.29 -2.69
C HIS A 63 4.64 -0.56 -3.88
N MET A 64 4.81 -1.04 -5.13
CA MET A 64 4.06 -0.49 -6.26
C MET A 64 2.61 -0.94 -6.19
N ARG A 65 1.84 -0.23 -5.41
CA ARG A 65 0.40 -0.36 -5.38
C ARG A 65 -0.18 0.61 -6.40
N PHE A 66 -1.17 0.15 -7.17
CA PHE A 66 -1.85 1.00 -8.14
C PHE A 66 -2.33 2.30 -7.45
N PRO A 67 -1.81 3.47 -7.86
CA PRO A 67 -2.10 4.72 -7.16
C PRO A 67 -3.52 5.15 -7.48
N THR A 68 -4.40 5.10 -6.49
CA THR A 68 -5.73 5.68 -6.58
C THR A 68 -5.85 6.81 -5.58
N ASP A 69 -6.51 7.91 -5.97
CA ASP A 69 -6.77 9.06 -5.08
C ASP A 69 -7.35 8.64 -3.74
N MET A 70 -8.28 7.67 -3.78
CA MET A 70 -8.93 7.15 -2.58
C MET A 70 -7.97 6.46 -1.63
N LYS A 71 -6.97 5.75 -2.18
CA LYS A 71 -5.97 5.06 -1.40
C LYS A 71 -4.95 6.04 -0.83
N LEU A 72 -4.48 6.98 -1.64
CA LEU A 72 -3.57 8.05 -1.22
C LEU A 72 -4.16 8.87 -0.06
N LEU A 73 -5.44 9.25 -0.17
CA LEU A 73 -6.16 9.91 0.92
C LEU A 73 -6.25 9.04 2.17
N TRP A 74 -6.54 7.74 2.00
CA TRP A 74 -6.67 6.83 3.14
C TRP A 74 -5.33 6.65 3.85
N GLU A 75 -4.26 6.38 3.14
CA GLU A 75 -2.90 6.24 3.70
C GLU A 75 -2.47 7.51 4.45
N SER A 76 -2.80 8.69 3.91
CA SER A 76 -2.55 9.98 4.56
C SER A 76 -3.33 10.14 5.87
N ILE A 77 -4.61 9.76 5.88
CA ILE A 77 -5.48 9.80 7.06
C ILE A 77 -4.99 8.83 8.12
N GLU A 78 -4.73 7.58 7.73
CA GLU A 78 -4.28 6.52 8.64
C GLU A 78 -2.96 6.88 9.31
N TRP A 79 -1.98 7.33 8.52
CA TRP A 79 -0.69 7.76 9.03
C TRP A 79 -0.83 8.90 10.03
N LEU A 80 -1.57 9.93 9.68
CA LEU A 80 -1.74 11.12 10.52
C LEU A 80 -2.51 10.79 11.82
N HIS A 81 -3.58 10.00 11.71
CA HIS A 81 -4.35 9.56 12.88
C HIS A 81 -3.51 8.73 13.85
N ARG A 82 -2.69 7.79 13.34
CA ARG A 82 -1.78 6.97 14.15
C ARG A 82 -0.81 7.84 14.94
N HIS A 83 -0.19 8.83 14.31
CA HIS A 83 0.75 9.73 14.96
C HIS A 83 0.08 10.66 15.98
N ILE A 84 -1.14 11.16 15.71
CA ILE A 84 -1.90 11.91 16.70
C ILE A 84 -2.18 11.05 17.93
N CYS A 85 -2.59 9.80 17.75
CA CYS A 85 -2.84 8.88 18.86
C CYS A 85 -1.56 8.60 19.68
N GLN A 86 -0.42 8.42 18.99
CA GLN A 86 0.88 8.22 19.61
C GLN A 86 1.29 9.45 20.44
N HIS A 87 1.26 10.64 19.85
CA HIS A 87 1.61 11.89 20.55
C HIS A 87 0.70 12.15 21.75
N CYS A 88 -0.61 11.88 21.62
CA CYS A 88 -1.51 12.01 22.77
C CYS A 88 -1.15 11.02 23.90
N GLY A 89 -0.72 9.81 23.55
CA GLY A 89 -0.24 8.82 24.52
C GLY A 89 1.06 9.26 25.21
N GLU A 90 2.03 9.77 24.46
CA GLU A 90 3.31 10.27 24.97
C GLU A 90 3.12 11.48 25.93
N LEU A 91 2.16 12.34 25.61
CA LEU A 91 1.84 13.54 26.40
C LEU A 91 0.83 13.29 27.53
N GLY A 92 0.24 12.10 27.62
CA GLY A 92 -0.80 11.79 28.60
C GLY A 92 -2.09 12.60 28.43
N ILE A 93 -2.35 13.15 27.22
CA ILE A 93 -3.52 13.98 26.93
C ILE A 93 -4.65 13.19 26.27
N ARG A 94 -5.88 13.67 26.44
CA ARG A 94 -7.05 13.05 25.84
C ARG A 94 -7.00 13.19 24.31
N ARG A 95 -7.26 12.08 23.58
CA ARG A 95 -7.37 12.08 22.12
C ARG A 95 -8.51 12.98 21.64
N PRO A 96 -8.27 13.85 20.65
CA PRO A 96 -9.30 14.73 20.11
C PRO A 96 -10.36 13.93 19.35
N ARG A 97 -11.64 14.30 19.52
CA ARG A 97 -12.76 13.63 18.84
C ARG A 97 -12.73 13.86 17.34
N ASN A 98 -12.79 12.78 16.58
CA ASN A 98 -12.92 12.80 15.12
C ASN A 98 -13.81 11.64 14.64
N LYS A 99 -14.08 11.60 13.34
CA LYS A 99 -14.89 10.55 12.71
C LYS A 99 -14.04 9.48 12.01
N TYR A 100 -12.86 9.18 12.54
CA TYR A 100 -11.94 8.22 11.92
C TYR A 100 -12.58 6.85 11.74
N ALA A 101 -13.15 6.25 12.80
CA ALA A 101 -13.75 4.93 12.75
C ALA A 101 -14.90 4.82 11.73
N ASP A 102 -15.76 5.85 11.63
CA ASP A 102 -16.86 5.86 10.65
C ASP A 102 -16.35 5.92 9.20
N VAL A 103 -15.28 6.68 8.96
CA VAL A 103 -14.68 6.81 7.63
C VAL A 103 -13.91 5.55 7.29
N GLU A 104 -13.19 4.95 8.23
CA GLU A 104 -12.50 3.68 8.10
C GLU A 104 -13.46 2.55 7.68
N ALA A 105 -14.55 2.36 8.41
CA ALA A 105 -15.58 1.36 8.07
C ALA A 105 -16.16 1.59 6.67
N SER A 106 -16.38 2.86 6.31
CA SER A 106 -16.89 3.24 4.98
C SER A 106 -15.86 2.94 3.89
N TYR A 107 -14.57 3.21 4.14
CA TYR A 107 -13.48 2.94 3.21
C TYR A 107 -13.25 1.43 3.03
N LEU A 108 -13.23 0.65 4.11
CA LEU A 108 -13.11 -0.80 4.05
C LEU A 108 -14.27 -1.45 3.28
N SER A 109 -15.50 -0.98 3.51
CA SER A 109 -16.66 -1.43 2.73
C SER A 109 -16.54 -1.06 1.24
N TYR A 110 -15.99 0.11 0.93
CA TYR A 110 -15.75 0.58 -0.43
C TYR A 110 -14.65 -0.23 -1.12
N SER A 111 -13.54 -0.53 -0.45
CA SER A 111 -12.39 -1.23 -1.02
C SER A 111 -12.73 -2.67 -1.43
N LYS A 112 -13.62 -3.33 -0.69
CA LYS A 112 -14.09 -4.70 -0.97
C LYS A 112 -15.00 -4.80 -2.21
N LYS A 113 -15.57 -3.69 -2.69
CA LYS A 113 -16.52 -3.70 -3.81
C LYS A 113 -15.81 -3.68 -5.16
N ARG A 114 -16.12 -4.67 -6.02
CA ARG A 114 -15.61 -4.73 -7.39
C ARG A 114 -16.23 -3.63 -8.28
N LYS A 115 -17.56 -3.44 -8.20
CA LYS A 115 -18.28 -2.37 -8.91
C LYS A 115 -18.60 -1.22 -7.96
N ARG A 116 -18.16 -0.02 -8.31
CA ARG A 116 -18.26 1.17 -7.46
C ARG A 116 -19.13 2.24 -8.14
N LYS A 117 -20.19 2.68 -7.48
CA LYS A 117 -21.04 3.78 -7.99
C LYS A 117 -20.31 5.11 -7.82
N VAL A 118 -20.27 5.93 -8.89
CA VAL A 118 -19.59 7.23 -8.92
C VAL A 118 -20.06 8.16 -7.80
N SER A 119 -21.37 8.22 -7.56
CA SER A 119 -21.95 9.04 -6.49
C SER A 119 -21.43 8.66 -5.10
N ARG A 120 -21.35 7.35 -4.81
CA ARG A 120 -20.80 6.87 -3.52
C ARG A 120 -19.32 7.16 -3.38
N THR A 121 -18.55 6.99 -4.46
CA THR A 121 -17.11 7.33 -4.48
C THR A 121 -16.91 8.81 -4.19
N ARG A 122 -17.67 9.71 -4.85
CA ARG A 122 -17.59 11.15 -4.63
C ARG A 122 -17.97 11.54 -3.19
N MET A 123 -19.02 10.93 -2.64
CA MET A 123 -19.43 11.17 -1.26
C MET A 123 -18.36 10.74 -0.26
N LEU A 124 -17.79 9.55 -0.43
CA LEU A 124 -16.72 9.05 0.43
C LEU A 124 -15.46 9.92 0.31
N LYS A 125 -15.04 10.29 -0.91
CA LYS A 125 -13.89 11.18 -1.16
C LYS A 125 -14.07 12.51 -0.42
N ARG A 126 -15.26 13.13 -0.46
CA ARG A 126 -15.57 14.36 0.30
C ARG A 126 -15.41 14.16 1.81
N ARG A 127 -15.88 13.03 2.35
CA ARG A 127 -15.75 12.73 3.79
C ARG A 127 -14.29 12.55 4.20
N MET A 128 -13.49 11.89 3.35
CA MET A 128 -12.06 11.66 3.59
C MET A 128 -11.26 12.98 3.56
N ILE A 129 -11.51 13.85 2.57
CA ILE A 129 -10.88 15.19 2.50
C ILE A 129 -11.17 15.98 3.78
N ARG A 130 -12.43 16.03 4.23
CA ARG A 130 -12.82 16.73 5.46
C ARG A 130 -12.17 16.13 6.71
N LEU A 131 -12.04 14.82 6.76
CA LEU A 131 -11.38 14.13 7.87
C LEU A 131 -9.88 14.46 7.89
N LEU A 132 -9.20 14.39 6.74
CA LEU A 132 -7.78 14.71 6.63
C LEU A 132 -7.50 16.16 7.05
N GLU A 133 -8.32 17.10 6.61
CA GLU A 133 -8.23 18.51 7.01
C GLU A 133 -8.40 18.67 8.53
N LYS A 134 -9.41 18.02 9.12
CA LYS A 134 -9.63 18.04 10.55
C LYS A 134 -8.46 17.45 11.34
N LEU A 135 -7.89 16.34 10.89
CA LEU A 135 -6.73 15.72 11.52
C LEU A 135 -5.49 16.62 11.47
N LEU A 136 -5.26 17.33 10.36
CA LEU A 136 -4.17 18.31 10.26
C LEU A 136 -4.37 19.45 11.27
N ILE A 137 -5.57 20.00 11.39
CA ILE A 137 -5.89 21.03 12.38
C ILE A 137 -5.66 20.51 13.81
N GLN A 138 -6.10 19.31 14.13
CA GLN A 138 -5.90 18.68 15.45
C GLN A 138 -4.41 18.47 15.74
N ARG A 139 -3.65 17.97 14.78
CA ARG A 139 -2.19 17.81 14.90
C ARG A 139 -1.50 19.16 15.12
N ASP A 140 -1.89 20.19 14.37
CA ASP A 140 -1.30 21.52 14.49
C ASP A 140 -1.65 22.18 15.83
N GLY A 141 -2.84 21.92 16.36
CA GLY A 141 -3.22 22.31 17.71
C GLY A 141 -2.34 21.68 18.77
N ILE A 142 -2.14 20.36 18.73
CA ILE A 142 -1.26 19.63 19.64
C ILE A 142 0.18 20.15 19.52
N HIS A 143 0.65 20.40 18.29
CA HIS A 143 2.01 20.93 18.09
C HIS A 143 2.18 22.34 18.64
N ARG A 144 1.18 23.19 18.53
CA ARG A 144 1.23 24.56 19.07
C ARG A 144 1.30 24.56 20.58
N GLU A 145 0.57 23.66 21.23
CA GLU A 145 0.47 23.61 22.68
C GLU A 145 1.63 22.82 23.32
N TYR A 146 2.05 21.71 22.69
CA TYR A 146 3.01 20.77 23.27
C TYR A 146 4.26 20.51 22.41
N GLY A 147 4.48 21.31 21.37
CA GLY A 147 5.51 21.05 20.35
C GLY A 147 6.95 21.00 20.88
N VAL A 148 7.23 21.68 22.00
CA VAL A 148 8.56 21.63 22.67
C VAL A 148 8.83 20.26 23.28
N SER A 149 7.78 19.56 23.74
CA SER A 149 7.88 18.23 24.36
C SER A 149 7.91 17.08 23.34
N LEU A 150 7.58 17.35 22.07
CA LEU A 150 7.51 16.34 21.02
C LEU A 150 8.76 16.36 20.14
N ARG A 151 9.40 15.20 20.00
CA ARG A 151 10.54 15.02 19.08
C ARG A 151 10.04 14.52 17.72
N TYR A 152 10.23 15.34 16.69
CA TYR A 152 9.89 14.99 15.32
C TYR A 152 11.13 14.58 14.53
N THR A 153 11.12 13.40 13.95
CA THR A 153 12.16 12.95 13.02
C THR A 153 12.11 13.75 11.72
N PRO A 154 13.23 13.87 10.99
CA PRO A 154 13.23 14.49 9.66
C PRO A 154 12.22 13.85 8.70
N ASP A 155 12.09 12.53 8.75
CA ASP A 155 11.13 11.78 7.91
C ASP A 155 9.68 12.09 8.26
N TYR A 156 9.36 12.25 9.54
CA TYR A 156 8.05 12.71 9.97
C TYR A 156 7.70 14.07 9.35
N ARG A 157 8.63 15.03 9.40
CA ARG A 157 8.43 16.38 8.86
C ARG A 157 8.24 16.36 7.34
N LYS A 158 9.08 15.58 6.63
CA LYS A 158 8.96 15.39 5.18
C LYS A 158 7.59 14.80 4.82
N ARG A 159 7.19 13.70 5.44
CA ARG A 159 5.91 13.03 5.18
C ARG A 159 4.72 13.93 5.49
N LEU A 160 4.76 14.69 6.58
CA LEU A 160 3.72 15.66 6.91
C LEU A 160 3.59 16.75 5.84
N SER A 161 4.72 17.25 5.31
CA SER A 161 4.72 18.22 4.21
C SER A 161 4.04 17.64 2.96
N VAL A 162 4.32 16.38 2.62
CA VAL A 162 3.68 15.68 1.50
C VAL A 162 2.18 15.53 1.74
N ILE A 163 1.75 15.13 2.93
CA ILE A 163 0.32 14.98 3.27
C ILE A 163 -0.43 16.30 3.12
N ARG A 164 0.19 17.44 3.47
CA ARG A 164 -0.40 18.78 3.25
C ARG A 164 -0.59 19.06 1.76
N LYS A 165 0.41 18.75 0.94
CA LYS A 165 0.32 18.88 -0.53
C LYS A 165 -0.77 17.96 -1.11
N VAL A 166 -0.87 16.72 -0.62
CA VAL A 166 -1.93 15.77 -0.99
C VAL A 166 -3.32 16.37 -0.69
N LEU A 167 -3.50 16.99 0.49
CA LEU A 167 -4.79 17.62 0.80
C LEU A 167 -5.16 18.70 -0.20
N VAL A 168 -4.21 19.57 -0.58
CA VAL A 168 -4.43 20.63 -1.56
C VAL A 168 -4.77 20.02 -2.92
N GLN A 169 -3.96 19.08 -3.40
CA GLN A 169 -4.18 18.35 -4.65
C GLN A 169 -5.57 17.73 -4.72
N GLU A 170 -5.98 17.03 -3.67
CA GLU A 170 -7.25 16.31 -3.66
C GLU A 170 -8.46 17.25 -3.58
N LYS A 171 -8.32 18.42 -2.95
CA LYS A 171 -9.33 19.49 -2.99
C LYS A 171 -9.48 20.04 -4.40
N GLU A 172 -8.38 20.40 -5.05
CA GLU A 172 -8.40 20.94 -6.42
C GLU A 172 -8.99 19.96 -7.42
N MET A 173 -8.57 18.69 -7.36
CA MET A 173 -9.13 17.65 -8.20
C MET A 173 -10.62 17.38 -7.91
N PHE A 174 -11.05 17.50 -6.66
CA PHE A 174 -12.46 17.36 -6.29
C PHE A 174 -13.32 18.47 -6.85
N GLU A 175 -12.77 19.68 -7.02
CA GLU A 175 -13.37 20.83 -7.65
C GLU A 175 -13.27 20.82 -9.20
N GLY A 176 -12.61 19.80 -9.77
CA GLY A 176 -12.45 19.63 -11.22
C GLY A 176 -11.25 20.35 -11.82
N ARG A 177 -10.35 20.90 -11.00
CA ARG A 177 -9.11 21.52 -11.47
C ARG A 177 -8.07 20.44 -11.82
N LYS A 178 -7.27 20.72 -12.85
CA LYS A 178 -6.14 19.85 -13.24
C LYS A 178 -4.92 20.19 -12.38
N VAL A 179 -4.25 19.16 -11.88
CA VAL A 179 -2.99 19.28 -11.14
C VAL A 179 -1.88 18.67 -12.01
N SER A 180 -0.81 19.43 -12.29
CA SER A 180 0.30 19.01 -13.16
C SER A 180 1.17 17.95 -12.48
N ASP A 181 1.70 18.27 -11.30
CA ASP A 181 2.63 17.40 -10.57
C ASP A 181 1.90 16.61 -9.48
N ARG A 182 1.27 15.51 -9.89
CA ARG A 182 0.48 14.69 -8.98
C ARG A 182 1.34 13.85 -8.08
N ILE A 183 1.12 13.99 -6.79
CA ILE A 183 1.64 13.07 -5.78
C ILE A 183 0.80 11.79 -5.84
N VAL A 184 1.46 10.64 -5.95
CA VAL A 184 0.81 9.32 -6.04
C VAL A 184 1.13 8.41 -4.85
N SER A 185 2.13 8.75 -4.03
CA SER A 185 2.51 8.02 -2.82
C SER A 185 2.99 8.99 -1.74
N ILE A 186 2.71 8.68 -0.48
CA ILE A 186 3.25 9.42 0.67
C ILE A 186 4.63 8.90 1.12
N ASP A 187 5.04 7.74 0.63
CA ASP A 187 6.28 7.07 1.03
C ASP A 187 7.47 7.37 0.10
N ARG A 188 7.20 7.80 -1.14
CA ARG A 188 8.24 8.14 -2.10
C ARG A 188 8.29 9.65 -2.30
N HIS A 189 9.43 10.21 -1.95
CA HIS A 189 9.82 11.58 -2.28
C HIS A 189 10.79 11.51 -3.44
N TYR A 190 10.32 11.90 -4.61
CA TYR A 190 11.19 12.28 -5.72
C TYR A 190 11.55 13.76 -5.57
#